data_ee98d2b608163553cb87e22e9d11e1ed
#
_entry.id   ee98d2b608163553cb87e22e9d11e1ed
#
_cell.length_a   1.000
_cell.length_b   1.000
_cell.length_c   1.000
_cell.angle_alpha   90.00
_cell.angle_beta   90.00
_cell.angle_gamma   90.00
#
_symmetry.space_group_name_H-M   'P 1'
#
loop_
_entity.id
_entity.type
_entity.pdbx_description
1 polymer ?
#
loop_
_entity_poly.entity_id
_entity_poly.type
_entity_poly.pdbx_seq_one_letter_code
_entity_poly.pdbx_strand_id
1 'polypeptide(L)'
;MGVSVFSQVWKVSDVYRLRADLGDASRPVLHRSAPWSEDVSALYVDSLINGFPLSPMVVQSCRDAQGRGVLRLLDGWQRVEAVVAFAEDRLRLPAGFVFRGETWGGETVEAGGMTLSQVRERYPYVARRFDTALIPVAHVKGDDDMLGECVSRLHGEMA
;
A
#
# COMPACT_ATOMS: atom_id res chain seq x y z
N MET A 1 -17.37 24.64 0.29
CA MET A 1 -16.43 24.23 1.36
C MET A 1 -15.16 23.71 0.74
N GLY A 2 -14.01 23.92 1.35
CA GLY A 2 -12.75 23.47 0.82
C GLY A 2 -12.44 22.01 1.18
N VAL A 3 -11.46 21.41 0.50
CA VAL A 3 -10.88 20.14 0.87
C VAL A 3 -9.94 20.35 2.05
N SER A 4 -10.03 19.50 3.06
CA SER A 4 -9.03 19.42 4.12
C SER A 4 -8.29 18.07 4.05
N VAL A 5 -6.99 18.12 4.27
CA VAL A 5 -6.11 16.93 4.20
C VAL A 5 -5.31 16.84 5.48
N PHE A 6 -5.23 15.67 6.07
CA PHE A 6 -4.30 15.39 7.15
C PHE A 6 -3.54 14.09 6.88
N SER A 7 -2.29 14.04 7.35
CA SER A 7 -1.39 12.92 7.11
C SER A 7 -1.43 11.93 8.27
N GLN A 8 -1.40 10.66 7.94
CA GLN A 8 -1.25 9.53 8.86
C GLN A 8 -0.20 8.56 8.34
N VAL A 9 0.21 7.63 9.18
CA VAL A 9 0.96 6.44 8.79
C VAL A 9 0.20 5.20 9.24
N TRP A 10 0.13 4.22 8.35
CA TRP A 10 -0.47 2.92 8.63
C TRP A 10 0.60 1.85 8.61
N LYS A 11 0.41 0.81 9.41
CA LYS A 11 1.22 -0.41 9.34
C LYS A 11 0.71 -1.32 8.22
N VAL A 12 1.55 -2.23 7.78
CA VAL A 12 1.14 -3.28 6.84
C VAL A 12 -0.11 -4.02 7.31
N SER A 13 -0.21 -4.32 8.61
CA SER A 13 -1.39 -4.97 9.20
C SER A 13 -2.68 -4.16 9.06
N ASP A 14 -2.59 -2.83 9.11
CA ASP A 14 -3.76 -1.96 8.93
C ASP A 14 -4.23 -1.98 7.47
N VAL A 15 -3.28 -1.97 6.53
CA VAL A 15 -3.57 -2.08 5.10
C VAL A 15 -4.20 -3.44 4.76
N TYR A 16 -3.70 -4.51 5.36
CA TYR A 16 -4.25 -5.85 5.18
C TYR A 16 -5.70 -5.94 5.67
N ARG A 17 -6.01 -5.36 6.85
CA ARG A 17 -7.38 -5.29 7.37
C ARG A 17 -8.29 -4.44 6.49
N LEU A 18 -7.79 -3.28 6.02
CA LEU A 18 -8.53 -2.41 5.12
C LEU A 18 -8.97 -3.17 3.86
N ARG A 19 -8.11 -4.02 3.31
CA ARG A 19 -8.45 -4.85 2.14
C ARG A 19 -9.64 -5.77 2.40
N ALA A 20 -9.71 -6.37 3.59
CA ALA A 20 -10.82 -7.23 3.97
C ALA A 20 -12.14 -6.44 4.12
N ASP A 21 -12.06 -5.21 4.64
CA ASP A 21 -13.23 -4.33 4.85
C ASP A 21 -13.69 -3.66 3.55
N LEU A 22 -12.76 -3.41 2.62
CA LEU A 22 -13.03 -2.71 1.37
C LEU A 22 -13.70 -3.57 0.33
N GLY A 23 -14.20 -4.70 0.44
CA GLY A 23 -14.87 -5.52 -0.58
C GLY A 23 -14.80 -4.97 -2.03
N ASP A 24 -15.12 -5.71 -3.03
CA ASP A 24 -15.08 -5.25 -4.44
C ASP A 24 -15.99 -4.03 -4.75
N ALA A 25 -17.01 -3.82 -3.93
CA ALA A 25 -17.97 -2.71 -4.08
C ALA A 25 -17.40 -1.33 -3.73
N SER A 26 -16.27 -1.26 -3.02
CA SER A 26 -15.62 0.00 -2.63
C SER A 26 -14.55 0.48 -3.61
N ARG A 27 -14.31 -0.27 -4.68
CA ARG A 27 -13.48 0.23 -5.79
C ARG A 27 -14.13 1.49 -6.35
N PRO A 28 -13.49 2.65 -6.24
CA PRO A 28 -14.04 3.85 -6.88
C PRO A 28 -14.18 3.57 -8.36
N VAL A 29 -15.38 3.76 -8.89
CA VAL A 29 -15.68 3.69 -10.33
C VAL A 29 -14.84 4.73 -11.10
N LEU A 30 -14.26 5.70 -10.40
CA LEU A 30 -13.60 6.88 -10.95
C LEU A 30 -12.16 6.64 -11.45
N HIS A 31 -11.47 5.58 -11.04
CA HIS A 31 -10.13 5.28 -11.56
C HIS A 31 -9.83 3.79 -11.57
N ARG A 32 -9.97 3.20 -12.73
CA ARG A 32 -9.36 1.92 -13.04
C ARG A 32 -8.02 2.18 -13.74
N SER A 33 -6.99 2.53 -12.98
CA SER A 33 -5.63 2.39 -13.49
C SER A 33 -5.40 0.91 -13.83
N ALA A 34 -4.67 0.65 -14.90
CA ALA A 34 -4.26 -0.70 -15.23
C ALA A 34 -3.58 -1.35 -14.02
N PRO A 35 -3.81 -2.64 -13.74
CA PRO A 35 -3.12 -3.34 -12.67
C PRO A 35 -1.60 -3.20 -12.83
N TRP A 36 -0.90 -3.03 -11.71
CA TRP A 36 0.55 -3.10 -11.74
C TRP A 36 0.99 -4.49 -12.23
N SER A 37 2.09 -4.51 -12.96
CA SER A 37 2.78 -5.76 -13.23
C SER A 37 3.32 -6.36 -11.93
N GLU A 38 3.63 -7.64 -11.95
CA GLU A 38 4.26 -8.32 -10.82
C GLU A 38 5.58 -7.64 -10.42
N ASP A 39 6.38 -7.23 -11.40
CA ASP A 39 7.64 -6.52 -11.16
C ASP A 39 7.46 -5.19 -10.43
N VAL A 40 6.46 -4.39 -10.81
CA VAL A 40 6.16 -3.12 -10.14
C VAL A 40 5.67 -3.37 -8.72
N SER A 41 4.81 -4.36 -8.52
CA SER A 41 4.33 -4.76 -7.19
C SER A 41 5.47 -5.23 -6.29
N ALA A 42 6.40 -6.04 -6.84
CA ALA A 42 7.57 -6.52 -6.13
C ALA A 42 8.52 -5.37 -5.74
N LEU A 43 8.72 -4.38 -6.62
CA LEU A 43 9.52 -3.18 -6.32
C LEU A 43 8.88 -2.33 -5.20
N TYR A 44 7.56 -2.27 -5.14
CA TYR A 44 6.88 -1.58 -4.04
C TYR A 44 7.16 -2.27 -2.69
N VAL A 45 7.11 -3.59 -2.65
CA VAL A 45 7.44 -4.37 -1.45
C VAL A 45 8.92 -4.23 -1.07
N ASP A 46 9.82 -4.24 -2.06
CA ASP A 46 11.25 -3.92 -1.85
C ASP A 46 11.41 -2.55 -1.17
N SER A 47 10.72 -1.53 -1.67
CA SER A 47 10.73 -0.19 -1.09
C SER A 47 10.23 -0.15 0.35
N LEU A 48 9.18 -0.92 0.68
CA LEU A 48 8.68 -1.07 2.05
C LEU A 48 9.75 -1.67 2.99
N ILE A 49 10.38 -2.76 2.58
CA ILE A 49 11.39 -3.45 3.38
C ILE A 49 12.63 -2.58 3.59
N ASN A 50 13.07 -1.89 2.54
CA ASN A 50 14.29 -1.08 2.55
C ASN A 50 14.08 0.37 3.02
N GLY A 51 12.84 0.78 3.32
CA GLY A 51 12.52 2.10 3.84
C GLY A 51 12.69 3.23 2.82
N PHE A 52 12.53 2.95 1.53
CA PHE A 52 12.51 4.01 0.51
C PHE A 52 11.27 4.89 0.65
N PRO A 53 11.35 6.16 0.25
CA PRO A 53 10.19 7.05 0.23
C PRO A 53 9.05 6.48 -0.61
N LEU A 54 7.83 6.56 -0.09
CA LEU A 54 6.63 6.07 -0.74
C LEU A 54 5.63 7.21 -0.98
N SER A 55 4.96 7.17 -2.11
CA SER A 55 3.81 8.04 -2.33
C SER A 55 2.67 7.64 -1.38
N PRO A 56 1.96 8.60 -0.76
CA PRO A 56 0.87 8.29 0.14
C PRO A 56 -0.31 7.64 -0.58
N MET A 57 -0.98 6.72 0.12
CA MET A 57 -2.35 6.35 -0.24
C MET A 57 -3.29 7.51 0.11
N VAL A 58 -4.39 7.64 -0.62
CA VAL A 58 -5.39 8.68 -0.36
C VAL A 58 -6.71 8.03 0.01
N VAL A 59 -7.22 8.35 1.20
CA VAL A 59 -8.47 7.81 1.72
C VAL A 59 -9.43 8.90 2.13
N GLN A 60 -10.70 8.60 2.08
CA GLN A 60 -11.79 9.42 2.57
C GLN A 60 -12.55 8.70 3.68
N SER A 61 -12.83 9.40 4.77
CA SER A 61 -13.82 8.95 5.75
C SER A 61 -15.22 9.35 5.28
N CYS A 62 -16.10 8.40 5.12
CA CYS A 62 -17.50 8.62 4.75
C CYS A 62 -18.43 7.77 5.61
N ARG A 63 -19.74 7.88 5.37
CA ARG A 63 -20.74 7.03 6.01
C ARG A 63 -21.41 6.15 4.96
N ASP A 64 -21.66 4.89 5.32
CA ASP A 64 -22.44 3.99 4.47
C ASP A 64 -23.95 4.34 4.53
N ALA A 65 -24.75 3.61 3.77
CA ALA A 65 -26.21 3.79 3.72
C ALA A 65 -26.89 3.57 5.09
N GLN A 66 -26.24 2.88 6.03
CA GLN A 66 -26.72 2.65 7.39
C GLN A 66 -26.15 3.69 8.40
N GLY A 67 -25.41 4.69 7.92
CA GLY A 67 -24.82 5.74 8.75
C GLY A 67 -23.55 5.33 9.50
N ARG A 68 -22.98 4.12 9.24
CA ARG A 68 -21.73 3.67 9.86
C ARG A 68 -20.53 4.34 9.19
N GLY A 69 -19.53 4.69 9.98
CA GLY A 69 -18.26 5.22 9.46
C GLY A 69 -17.53 4.17 8.64
N VAL A 70 -17.20 4.49 7.39
CA VAL A 70 -16.41 3.64 6.49
C VAL A 70 -15.30 4.45 5.85
N LEU A 71 -14.22 3.78 5.48
CA LEU A 71 -13.13 4.35 4.70
C LEU A 71 -13.30 3.99 3.23
N ARG A 72 -13.12 4.98 2.36
CA ARG A 72 -13.07 4.80 0.91
C ARG A 72 -11.65 5.08 0.44
N LEU A 73 -11.06 4.16 -0.30
CA LEU A 73 -9.75 4.36 -0.91
C LEU A 73 -9.92 5.14 -2.22
N LEU A 74 -9.37 6.33 -2.28
CA LEU A 74 -9.42 7.19 -3.48
C LEU A 74 -8.24 6.93 -4.42
N ASP A 75 -7.06 6.68 -3.85
CA ASP A 75 -5.84 6.31 -4.58
C ASP A 75 -4.98 5.36 -3.76
N GLY A 76 -4.31 4.43 -4.43
CA GLY A 76 -3.39 3.49 -3.80
C GLY A 76 -3.87 2.03 -3.81
N TRP A 77 -4.90 1.70 -4.59
CA TRP A 77 -5.41 0.32 -4.70
C TRP A 77 -4.32 -0.68 -5.07
N GLN A 78 -3.44 -0.33 -6.02
CA GLN A 78 -2.34 -1.20 -6.45
C GLN A 78 -1.32 -1.45 -5.32
N ARG A 79 -1.13 -0.47 -4.44
CA ARG A 79 -0.26 -0.59 -3.25
C ARG A 79 -0.87 -1.56 -2.24
N VAL A 80 -2.17 -1.45 -2.00
CA VAL A 80 -2.91 -2.39 -1.13
C VAL A 80 -2.80 -3.81 -1.67
N GLU A 81 -3.03 -4.01 -2.96
CA GLU A 81 -2.93 -5.34 -3.58
C GLU A 81 -1.51 -5.91 -3.52
N ALA A 82 -0.47 -5.10 -3.69
CA ALA A 82 0.91 -5.54 -3.56
C ALA A 82 1.24 -6.01 -2.13
N VAL A 83 0.80 -5.26 -1.12
CA VAL A 83 0.96 -5.64 0.29
C VAL A 83 0.25 -6.96 0.59
N VAL A 84 -1.00 -7.09 0.17
CA VAL A 84 -1.81 -8.30 0.40
C VAL A 84 -1.22 -9.50 -0.34
N ALA A 85 -0.83 -9.32 -1.60
CA ALA A 85 -0.23 -10.40 -2.39
C ALA A 85 1.07 -10.93 -1.76
N PHE A 86 1.91 -10.05 -1.24
CA PHE A 86 3.13 -10.48 -0.56
C PHE A 86 2.84 -11.13 0.81
N ALA A 87 1.91 -10.57 1.58
CA ALA A 87 1.48 -11.14 2.85
C ALA A 87 0.89 -12.56 2.71
N GLU A 88 0.29 -12.86 1.57
CA GLU A 88 -0.34 -14.16 1.24
C GLU A 88 0.56 -15.08 0.37
N ASP A 89 1.84 -14.79 0.25
CA ASP A 89 2.82 -15.55 -0.54
C ASP A 89 2.49 -15.67 -2.05
N ARG A 90 1.64 -14.79 -2.56
CA ARG A 90 1.30 -14.71 -4.00
C ARG A 90 2.24 -13.80 -4.80
N LEU A 91 3.09 -13.07 -4.12
CA LEU A 91 4.10 -12.20 -4.71
C LEU A 91 5.48 -12.60 -4.17
N ARG A 92 6.51 -12.44 -5.01
CA ARG A 92 7.90 -12.71 -4.65
C ARG A 92 8.71 -11.42 -4.66
N LEU A 93 9.76 -11.36 -3.86
CA LEU A 93 10.73 -10.27 -3.96
C LEU A 93 11.37 -10.26 -5.35
N PRO A 94 11.79 -9.07 -5.84
CA PRO A 94 12.52 -8.99 -7.11
C PRO A 94 13.73 -9.94 -7.13
N ALA A 95 14.04 -10.52 -8.27
CA ALA A 95 15.21 -11.38 -8.42
C ALA A 95 16.52 -10.69 -8.01
N GLY A 96 16.61 -9.37 -8.27
CA GLY A 96 17.74 -8.54 -7.90
C GLY A 96 17.61 -7.84 -6.54
N PHE A 97 16.76 -8.35 -5.64
CA PHE A 97 16.56 -7.74 -4.32
C PHE A 97 17.88 -7.64 -3.55
N VAL A 98 18.15 -6.45 -3.00
CA VAL A 98 19.29 -6.16 -2.12
C VAL A 98 18.76 -5.60 -0.82
N PHE A 99 19.04 -6.29 0.29
CA PHE A 99 18.68 -5.78 1.61
C PHE A 99 19.66 -4.67 2.04
N ARG A 100 19.13 -3.52 2.40
CA ARG A 100 19.89 -2.32 2.74
C ARG A 100 19.88 -2.00 4.24
N GLY A 101 19.32 -2.89 5.06
CA GLY A 101 19.32 -2.78 6.51
C GLY A 101 20.51 -3.46 7.14
N GLU A 102 20.57 -3.38 8.48
CA GLU A 102 21.58 -4.11 9.26
C GLU A 102 21.31 -5.62 9.19
N THR A 103 22.38 -6.39 9.04
CA THR A 103 22.31 -7.85 9.02
C THR A 103 22.89 -8.43 10.30
N TRP A 104 22.44 -9.63 10.66
CA TRP A 104 22.98 -10.34 11.80
C TRP A 104 24.35 -10.94 11.45
N GLY A 105 25.38 -10.57 12.21
CA GLY A 105 26.72 -11.11 12.00
C GLY A 105 27.36 -10.79 10.64
N GLY A 106 26.86 -9.79 9.92
CA GLY A 106 27.37 -9.41 8.61
C GLY A 106 27.03 -10.41 7.49
N GLU A 107 26.00 -11.25 7.68
CA GLU A 107 25.60 -12.20 6.63
C GLU A 107 25.10 -11.48 5.36
N THR A 108 25.28 -12.11 4.21
CA THR A 108 24.68 -11.67 2.95
C THR A 108 23.26 -12.17 2.86
N VAL A 109 22.31 -11.26 2.58
CA VAL A 109 20.90 -11.60 2.39
C VAL A 109 20.64 -11.93 0.93
N GLU A 110 20.34 -13.18 0.65
CA GLU A 110 19.99 -13.69 -0.68
C GLU A 110 18.49 -14.02 -0.73
N ALA A 111 17.66 -12.98 -0.69
CA ALA A 111 16.21 -13.13 -0.62
C ALA A 111 15.48 -12.87 -1.96
N GLY A 112 16.22 -12.61 -3.04
CA GLY A 112 15.64 -12.44 -4.37
C GLY A 112 14.79 -13.64 -4.79
N GLY A 113 13.57 -13.39 -5.28
CA GLY A 113 12.63 -14.43 -5.70
C GLY A 113 11.93 -15.17 -4.57
N MET A 114 12.14 -14.80 -3.30
CA MET A 114 11.49 -15.44 -2.16
C MET A 114 10.09 -14.84 -1.90
N THR A 115 9.18 -15.68 -1.42
CA THR A 115 7.91 -15.25 -0.81
C THR A 115 8.15 -14.78 0.62
N LEU A 116 7.15 -14.12 1.24
CA LEU A 116 7.26 -13.66 2.62
C LEU A 116 7.53 -14.81 3.60
N SER A 117 6.86 -15.95 3.45
CA SER A 117 7.09 -17.13 4.31
C SER A 117 8.51 -17.64 4.20
N GLN A 118 9.07 -17.68 3.01
CA GLN A 118 10.46 -18.08 2.78
C GLN A 118 11.45 -17.08 3.40
N VAL A 119 11.18 -15.79 3.23
CA VAL A 119 11.98 -14.71 3.88
C VAL A 119 11.89 -14.84 5.40
N ARG A 120 10.70 -15.09 5.94
CA ARG A 120 10.47 -15.22 7.38
C ARG A 120 11.23 -16.38 7.99
N GLU A 121 11.28 -17.50 7.28
CA GLU A 121 12.01 -18.69 7.73
C GLU A 121 13.53 -18.46 7.72
N ARG A 122 14.05 -17.88 6.63
CA ARG A 122 15.50 -17.76 6.44
C ARG A 122 16.10 -16.46 7.00
N TYR A 123 15.38 -15.36 6.88
CA TYR A 123 15.81 -14.02 7.30
C TYR A 123 14.71 -13.32 8.11
N PRO A 124 14.40 -13.77 9.33
CA PRO A 124 13.26 -13.24 10.10
C PRO A 124 13.34 -11.74 10.34
N TYR A 125 14.53 -11.17 10.43
CA TYR A 125 14.70 -9.72 10.60
C TYR A 125 14.35 -8.93 9.32
N VAL A 126 14.52 -9.52 8.14
CA VAL A 126 14.08 -8.91 6.87
C VAL A 126 12.55 -8.93 6.78
N ALA A 127 11.92 -10.06 7.13
CA ALA A 127 10.47 -10.16 7.19
C ALA A 127 9.86 -9.16 8.20
N ARG A 128 10.53 -8.96 9.33
CA ARG A 128 10.11 -7.96 10.34
C ARG A 128 10.10 -6.55 9.77
N ARG A 129 11.01 -6.20 8.87
CA ARG A 129 11.02 -4.88 8.20
C ARG A 129 9.73 -4.67 7.40
N PHE A 130 9.24 -5.69 6.72
CA PHE A 130 7.94 -5.65 6.07
C PHE A 130 6.80 -5.49 7.08
N ASP A 131 6.76 -6.33 8.10
CA ASP A 131 5.68 -6.33 9.10
C ASP A 131 5.56 -4.98 9.85
N THR A 132 6.68 -4.29 10.04
CA THR A 132 6.75 -3.01 10.76
C THR A 132 6.83 -1.79 9.85
N ALA A 133 6.81 -1.97 8.53
CA ALA A 133 6.86 -0.87 7.58
C ALA A 133 5.70 0.10 7.78
N LEU A 134 5.98 1.39 7.65
CA LEU A 134 5.01 2.46 7.76
C LEU A 134 4.66 2.97 6.35
N ILE A 135 3.38 2.99 6.06
CA ILE A 135 2.82 3.41 4.78
C ILE A 135 2.16 4.77 4.97
N PRO A 136 2.61 5.81 4.25
CA PRO A 136 2.01 7.13 4.37
C PRO A 136 0.59 7.13 3.82
N VAL A 137 -0.31 7.83 4.51
CA VAL A 137 -1.72 7.94 4.14
C VAL A 137 -2.15 9.40 4.26
N ALA A 138 -2.76 9.93 3.22
CA ALA A 138 -3.43 11.20 3.24
C ALA A 138 -4.94 10.98 3.42
N HIS A 139 -5.48 11.48 4.51
CA HIS A 139 -6.92 11.54 4.74
C HIS A 139 -7.50 12.80 4.14
N VAL A 140 -8.51 12.65 3.30
CA VAL A 140 -9.20 13.76 2.62
C VAL A 140 -10.61 13.87 3.16
N LYS A 141 -11.02 15.10 3.43
CA LYS A 141 -12.42 15.47 3.75
C LYS A 141 -12.87 16.54 2.76
N GLY A 142 -14.02 16.35 2.17
CA GLY A 142 -14.63 17.27 1.20
C GLY A 142 -15.95 16.70 0.70
N ASP A 143 -16.66 17.49 -0.09
CA ASP A 143 -17.83 17.00 -0.82
C ASP A 143 -17.42 16.14 -2.02
N ASP A 144 -18.36 15.40 -2.59
CA ASP A 144 -18.07 14.43 -3.66
C ASP A 144 -17.50 15.08 -4.93
N ASP A 145 -17.92 16.31 -5.25
CA ASP A 145 -17.42 17.05 -6.42
C ASP A 145 -15.93 17.41 -6.24
N MET A 146 -15.58 17.93 -5.07
CA MET A 146 -14.20 18.27 -4.73
C MET A 146 -13.30 17.03 -4.66
N LEU A 147 -13.84 15.91 -4.22
CA LEU A 147 -13.08 14.65 -4.17
C LEU A 147 -12.84 14.09 -5.57
N GLY A 148 -13.79 14.22 -6.48
CA GLY A 148 -13.60 13.90 -7.90
C GLY A 148 -12.45 14.70 -8.52
N GLU A 149 -12.37 15.99 -8.23
CA GLU A 149 -11.26 16.84 -8.68
C GLU A 149 -9.92 16.42 -8.05
N CYS A 150 -9.91 16.08 -6.74
CA CYS A 150 -8.70 15.58 -6.09
C CYS A 150 -8.16 14.32 -6.78
N VAL A 151 -9.03 13.37 -7.09
CA VAL A 151 -8.63 12.12 -7.77
C VAL A 151 -8.07 12.43 -9.16
N SER A 152 -8.72 13.28 -9.95
CA SER A 152 -8.26 13.68 -11.27
C SER A 152 -6.87 14.32 -11.22
N ARG A 153 -6.62 15.19 -10.25
CA ARG A 153 -5.30 15.83 -10.06
C ARG A 153 -4.20 14.85 -9.67
N LEU A 154 -4.53 13.87 -8.81
CA LEU A 154 -3.58 12.83 -8.41
C LEU A 154 -3.11 11.99 -9.58
N HIS A 155 -3.96 11.79 -10.59
CA HIS A 155 -3.66 11.00 -11.78
C HIS A 155 -3.17 11.83 -12.97
N GLY A 156 -2.96 13.15 -12.78
CA GLY A 156 -2.48 14.05 -13.84
C GLY A 156 -3.53 14.35 -14.90
N GLU A 157 -4.79 14.00 -14.67
CA GLU A 157 -5.92 14.35 -15.52
C GLU A 157 -6.41 15.75 -15.17
N MET A 158 -5.66 16.75 -15.58
CA MET A 158 -6.15 18.13 -15.48
C MET A 158 -7.11 18.41 -16.63
N ALA A 159 -8.32 18.79 -16.27
CA ALA A 159 -9.32 19.29 -17.21
C ALA A 159 -8.86 20.63 -17.81
#